data_bf43c8f99b836e403a8f9c8b19dfa65f
#
_entry.id   bf43c8f99b836e403a8f9c8b19dfa65f
#
_cell.length_a   1.000
_cell.length_b   1.000
_cell.length_c   1.000
_cell.angle_alpha   90.00
_cell.angle_beta   90.00
_cell.angle_gamma   90.00
#
_symmetry.space_group_name_H-M   'P 1'
#
loop_
_entity.id
_entity.type
_entity.pdbx_description
1 polymer ?
#
loop_
_entity_poly.entity_id
_entity_poly.type
_entity_poly.pdbx_seq_one_letter_code
_entity_poly.pdbx_strand_id
1 'polypeptide(L)'
;MTPVPKVSTPQTPDDLRKIACLLNLNKIFEKVICSHLVKDLKKTLDKSQFANQQGQSMNHYLVMMIDKILKSLDGSSKGEHNAVIVTLYDWSKAFDRIDATLAVKSFQENGVRTCLIPLLISFFEDSEMIVKWHNVLSGSRELPGGSPQGASLGIWSFLSQTNDNPEDSKSDEIYKFVDDKSVIEVVNLFSIGMASHNNKSSVPSNIPVSNIFIPNENLKTQANIDKVDKWTEDKHMKINVKKTK
;
A
#
# COMPACT_ATOMS: atom_id res chain seq x y z
N MET A 1 -10.28 23.22 -0.72
CA MET A 1 -10.43 21.91 -0.03
C MET A 1 -11.59 21.95 0.95
N THR A 2 -12.31 20.84 1.11
CA THR A 2 -13.39 20.71 2.09
C THR A 2 -12.98 19.62 3.09
N PRO A 3 -12.88 19.94 4.40
CA PRO A 3 -12.59 18.94 5.42
C PRO A 3 -13.83 18.07 5.66
N VAL A 4 -13.65 16.75 5.66
CA VAL A 4 -14.70 15.75 5.91
C VAL A 4 -14.31 14.93 7.14
N PRO A 5 -15.18 14.79 8.15
CA PRO A 5 -14.90 14.00 9.33
C PRO A 5 -14.58 12.52 8.99
N LYS A 6 -13.54 11.97 9.63
CA LYS A 6 -13.21 10.54 9.62
C LYS A 6 -13.96 9.79 10.73
N VAL A 7 -14.32 10.51 11.78
CA VAL A 7 -14.97 10.01 12.99
C VAL A 7 -16.22 10.83 13.29
N SER A 8 -17.15 10.29 14.06
CA SER A 8 -18.43 10.96 14.39
C SER A 8 -18.24 12.28 15.14
N THR A 9 -17.21 12.38 16.01
CA THR A 9 -16.91 13.57 16.81
C THR A 9 -15.43 13.93 16.66
N PRO A 10 -15.05 14.68 15.59
CA PRO A 10 -13.67 15.08 15.38
C PRO A 10 -13.22 16.07 16.46
N GLN A 11 -12.08 15.81 17.08
CA GLN A 11 -11.48 16.64 18.14
C GLN A 11 -10.25 17.39 17.62
N THR A 12 -9.60 16.85 16.60
CA THR A 12 -8.35 17.38 16.04
C THR A 12 -8.42 17.52 14.53
N PRO A 13 -7.59 18.36 13.91
CA PRO A 13 -7.50 18.45 12.44
C PRO A 13 -7.13 17.11 11.79
N ASP A 14 -6.46 16.20 12.49
CA ASP A 14 -6.09 14.88 11.98
C ASP A 14 -7.30 13.93 11.85
N ASP A 15 -8.41 14.24 12.54
CA ASP A 15 -9.68 13.52 12.42
C ASP A 15 -10.47 13.91 11.16
N LEU A 16 -9.92 14.82 10.34
CA LEU A 16 -10.53 15.32 9.11
C LEU A 16 -9.76 14.81 7.88
N ARG A 17 -10.52 14.46 6.83
CA ARG A 17 -9.98 14.23 5.48
C ARG A 17 -10.03 15.52 4.69
N LYS A 18 -8.93 15.91 4.09
CA LYS A 18 -8.82 17.12 3.26
C LYS A 18 -9.23 16.79 1.83
N ILE A 19 -10.51 16.82 1.51
CA ILE A 19 -10.99 16.53 0.16
C ILE A 19 -10.82 17.75 -0.75
N ALA A 20 -10.07 17.58 -1.83
CA ALA A 20 -9.89 18.61 -2.85
C ALA A 20 -11.12 18.71 -3.76
N CYS A 21 -11.74 19.88 -3.80
CA CYS A 21 -12.81 20.19 -4.75
C CYS A 21 -12.21 20.85 -5.97
N LEU A 22 -11.75 20.06 -6.93
CA LEU A 22 -11.17 20.55 -8.18
C LEU A 22 -12.26 21.06 -9.12
N LEU A 23 -11.92 22.06 -9.93
CA LEU A 23 -12.78 22.56 -11.00
C LEU A 23 -13.06 21.44 -12.03
N ASN A 24 -14.23 21.46 -12.63
CA ASN A 24 -14.62 20.42 -13.60
C ASN A 24 -13.64 20.36 -14.80
N LEU A 25 -13.13 21.51 -15.23
CA LEU A 25 -12.16 21.58 -16.32
C LEU A 25 -10.85 20.87 -15.93
N ASN A 26 -10.36 21.08 -14.70
CA ASN A 26 -9.17 20.41 -14.21
C ASN A 26 -9.38 18.89 -14.14
N LYS A 27 -10.56 18.42 -13.70
CA LYS A 27 -10.89 16.97 -13.67
C LYS A 27 -10.87 16.36 -15.08
N ILE A 28 -11.37 17.09 -16.10
CA ILE A 28 -11.33 16.62 -17.49
C ILE A 28 -9.87 16.52 -17.96
N PHE A 29 -9.07 17.56 -17.69
CA PHE A 29 -7.66 17.60 -18.05
C PHE A 29 -6.86 16.47 -17.38
N GLU A 30 -7.02 16.31 -16.07
CA GLU A 30 -6.41 15.18 -15.33
C GLU A 30 -6.82 13.84 -15.94
N LYS A 31 -8.09 13.65 -16.28
CA LYS A 31 -8.58 12.40 -16.88
C LYS A 31 -7.89 12.09 -18.21
N VAL A 32 -7.63 13.12 -19.03
CA VAL A 32 -6.87 12.96 -20.28
C VAL A 32 -5.44 12.53 -20.00
N ILE A 33 -4.73 13.23 -19.10
CA ILE A 33 -3.37 12.88 -18.71
C ILE A 33 -3.32 11.46 -18.15
N CYS A 34 -4.20 11.11 -17.21
CA CYS A 34 -4.26 9.77 -16.61
C CYS A 34 -4.51 8.68 -17.66
N SER A 35 -5.30 8.96 -18.71
CA SER A 35 -5.53 8.00 -19.79
C SER A 35 -4.25 7.64 -20.55
N HIS A 36 -3.31 8.56 -20.64
CA HIS A 36 -1.99 8.34 -21.23
C HIS A 36 -1.04 7.66 -20.23
N LEU A 37 -1.04 8.10 -18.96
CA LEU A 37 -0.25 7.47 -17.89
C LEU A 37 -0.55 5.98 -17.76
N VAL A 38 -1.85 5.61 -17.75
CA VAL A 38 -2.27 4.19 -17.68
C VAL A 38 -1.63 3.37 -18.79
N LYS A 39 -1.58 3.90 -20.02
CA LYS A 39 -1.00 3.20 -21.17
C LYS A 39 0.51 3.02 -21.02
N ASP A 40 1.19 4.04 -20.51
CA ASP A 40 2.63 4.03 -20.35
C ASP A 40 3.05 3.13 -19.18
N LEU A 41 2.38 3.25 -18.04
CA LEU A 41 2.68 2.50 -16.81
C LEU A 41 2.23 1.03 -16.84
N LYS A 42 1.32 0.65 -17.76
CA LYS A 42 0.72 -0.69 -17.79
C LYS A 42 1.74 -1.85 -17.77
N LYS A 43 2.94 -1.63 -18.33
CA LYS A 43 3.97 -2.67 -18.43
C LYS A 43 4.90 -2.72 -17.23
N THR A 44 5.04 -1.61 -16.51
CA THR A 44 6.00 -1.43 -15.42
C THR A 44 5.35 -1.41 -14.05
N LEU A 45 4.01 -1.19 -14.00
CA LEU A 45 3.29 -1.22 -12.74
C LEU A 45 3.33 -2.61 -12.12
N ASP A 46 3.57 -2.66 -10.83
CA ASP A 46 3.61 -3.87 -10.02
C ASP A 46 2.33 -4.70 -10.20
N LYS A 47 2.50 -5.96 -10.52
CA LYS A 47 1.40 -6.91 -10.76
C LYS A 47 0.59 -7.23 -9.49
N SER A 48 1.18 -7.04 -8.32
CA SER A 48 0.49 -7.18 -7.04
C SER A 48 -0.44 -6.00 -6.71
N GLN A 49 -0.39 -4.91 -7.49
CA GLN A 49 -1.27 -3.74 -7.31
C GLN A 49 -2.60 -3.96 -8.05
N PHE A 50 -3.68 -4.10 -7.30
CA PHE A 50 -5.03 -4.31 -7.86
C PHE A 50 -5.81 -3.02 -8.11
N ALA A 51 -5.38 -1.91 -7.51
CA ALA A 51 -6.07 -0.65 -7.68
C ALA A 51 -5.73 0.03 -9.01
N ASN A 52 -6.71 0.75 -9.55
CA ASN A 52 -6.61 1.54 -10.79
C ASN A 52 -6.16 0.77 -12.04
N GLN A 53 -6.19 -0.55 -12.01
CA GLN A 53 -5.93 -1.40 -13.16
C GLN A 53 -7.23 -1.82 -13.83
N GLN A 54 -7.25 -1.84 -15.17
CA GLN A 54 -8.41 -2.26 -15.94
C GLN A 54 -8.75 -3.74 -15.66
N GLY A 55 -9.99 -4.00 -15.30
CA GLY A 55 -10.47 -5.34 -14.98
C GLY A 55 -10.15 -5.81 -13.57
N GLN A 56 -9.48 -5.00 -12.77
CA GLN A 56 -9.21 -5.27 -11.36
C GLN A 56 -10.14 -4.49 -10.43
N SER A 57 -10.36 -5.01 -9.24
CA SER A 57 -11.21 -4.38 -8.22
C SER A 57 -10.80 -4.84 -6.81
N MET A 58 -11.33 -4.18 -5.78
CA MET A 58 -11.17 -4.62 -4.39
C MET A 58 -11.64 -6.06 -4.17
N ASN A 59 -12.69 -6.50 -4.89
CA ASN A 59 -13.16 -7.88 -4.79
C ASN A 59 -12.12 -8.87 -5.33
N HIS A 60 -11.43 -8.54 -6.45
CA HIS A 60 -10.35 -9.39 -6.97
C HIS A 60 -9.21 -9.49 -5.96
N TYR A 61 -8.79 -8.36 -5.37
CA TYR A 61 -7.79 -8.32 -4.31
C TYR A 61 -8.15 -9.26 -3.15
N LEU A 62 -9.38 -9.14 -2.61
CA LEU A 62 -9.84 -9.96 -1.48
C LEU A 62 -9.95 -11.45 -1.85
N VAL A 63 -10.52 -11.76 -3.01
CA VAL A 63 -10.67 -13.16 -3.47
C VAL A 63 -9.31 -13.82 -3.66
N MET A 64 -8.36 -13.14 -4.30
CA MET A 64 -7.00 -13.67 -4.51
C MET A 64 -6.28 -13.91 -3.17
N MET A 65 -6.39 -12.97 -2.23
CA MET A 65 -5.80 -13.09 -0.91
C MET A 65 -6.41 -14.26 -0.11
N ILE A 66 -7.74 -14.38 -0.10
CA ILE A 66 -8.43 -15.47 0.61
C ILE A 66 -8.13 -16.82 -0.04
N ASP A 67 -8.16 -16.91 -1.37
CA ASP A 67 -7.84 -18.14 -2.11
C ASP A 67 -6.41 -18.62 -1.77
N LYS A 68 -5.46 -17.68 -1.70
CA LYS A 68 -4.09 -18.01 -1.28
C LYS A 68 -4.02 -18.53 0.15
N ILE A 69 -4.69 -17.87 1.09
CA ILE A 69 -4.73 -18.31 2.50
C ILE A 69 -5.29 -19.74 2.57
N LEU A 70 -6.44 -19.99 1.95
CA LEU A 70 -7.08 -21.30 1.98
C LEU A 70 -6.21 -22.38 1.32
N LYS A 71 -5.68 -22.14 0.14
CA LYS A 71 -4.76 -23.07 -0.54
C LYS A 71 -3.50 -23.37 0.27
N SER A 72 -2.98 -22.37 0.99
CA SER A 72 -1.80 -22.54 1.84
C SER A 72 -2.09 -23.41 3.07
N LEU A 73 -3.30 -23.31 3.62
CA LEU A 73 -3.75 -24.15 4.73
C LEU A 73 -4.10 -25.57 4.28
N ASP A 74 -4.70 -25.74 3.10
CA ASP A 74 -5.09 -27.05 2.55
C ASP A 74 -3.91 -27.81 1.91
N GLY A 75 -2.88 -27.08 1.47
CA GLY A 75 -1.77 -27.62 0.68
C GLY A 75 -0.75 -28.44 1.44
N SER A 76 -1.03 -28.80 2.69
CA SER A 76 -0.14 -29.66 3.48
C SER A 76 -0.24 -31.12 3.02
N SER A 77 0.92 -31.70 2.68
CA SER A 77 1.04 -33.15 2.48
C SER A 77 0.62 -33.89 3.75
N LYS A 78 0.25 -35.17 3.64
CA LYS A 78 -0.18 -35.96 4.80
C LYS A 78 0.83 -35.84 5.97
N GLY A 79 0.40 -35.18 7.06
CA GLY A 79 1.18 -35.01 8.28
C GLY A 79 1.91 -33.65 8.38
N GLU A 80 1.82 -32.78 7.40
CA GLU A 80 2.33 -31.40 7.49
C GLU A 80 1.20 -30.43 7.82
N HIS A 81 1.49 -29.49 8.71
CA HIS A 81 0.56 -28.42 9.05
C HIS A 81 1.20 -27.08 8.72
N ASN A 82 0.48 -26.23 7.99
CA ASN A 82 0.90 -24.88 7.69
C ASN A 82 0.16 -23.88 8.58
N ALA A 83 0.88 -22.86 9.03
CA ALA A 83 0.32 -21.63 9.54
C ALA A 83 0.45 -20.53 8.48
N VAL A 84 -0.50 -19.63 8.43
CA VAL A 84 -0.46 -18.48 7.53
C VAL A 84 -0.46 -17.21 8.38
N ILE A 85 0.57 -16.39 8.17
CA ILE A 85 0.69 -15.08 8.81
C ILE A 85 0.34 -14.03 7.77
N VAL A 86 -0.61 -13.15 8.10
CA VAL A 86 -1.01 -12.03 7.26
C VAL A 86 -0.59 -10.74 7.93
N THR A 87 0.33 -10.01 7.31
CA THR A 87 0.77 -8.70 7.78
C THR A 87 0.09 -7.62 6.96
N LEU A 88 -0.67 -6.74 7.63
CA LEU A 88 -1.37 -5.61 7.02
C LEU A 88 -0.60 -4.33 7.32
N TYR A 89 -0.11 -3.66 6.28
CA TYR A 89 0.58 -2.38 6.38
C TYR A 89 -0.39 -1.22 6.13
N ASP A 90 -0.38 -0.21 6.99
CA ASP A 90 -1.10 1.05 6.82
C ASP A 90 -0.09 2.21 6.75
N TRP A 91 -0.24 3.08 5.76
CA TRP A 91 0.65 4.22 5.58
C TRP A 91 0.13 5.44 6.34
N SER A 92 1.00 6.12 7.05
CA SER A 92 0.65 7.35 7.75
C SER A 92 0.56 8.52 6.78
N LYS A 93 -0.65 9.04 6.53
CA LYS A 93 -0.88 10.20 5.66
C LYS A 93 -0.30 10.01 4.25
N ALA A 94 -0.55 8.85 3.62
CA ALA A 94 0.04 8.42 2.34
C ALA A 94 0.08 9.54 1.28
N PHE A 95 -1.04 10.16 0.98
CA PHE A 95 -1.14 11.22 -0.03
C PHE A 95 -0.47 12.54 0.39
N ASP A 96 -0.49 12.88 1.67
CA ASP A 96 0.16 14.09 2.20
C ASP A 96 1.71 13.98 2.17
N ARG A 97 2.25 12.77 1.99
CA ARG A 97 3.68 12.45 1.98
C ARG A 97 4.26 12.19 0.59
N ILE A 98 3.47 12.32 -0.44
CA ILE A 98 3.99 12.24 -1.81
C ILE A 98 5.02 13.36 -1.99
N ASP A 99 6.23 12.96 -2.35
CA ASP A 99 7.30 13.90 -2.71
C ASP A 99 7.24 14.15 -4.21
N ALA A 100 7.11 15.41 -4.62
CA ALA A 100 6.97 15.79 -6.01
C ALA A 100 8.17 15.33 -6.86
N THR A 101 9.38 15.51 -6.35
CA THR A 101 10.63 15.15 -7.04
C THR A 101 10.74 13.65 -7.22
N LEU A 102 10.46 12.88 -6.15
CA LEU A 102 10.47 11.42 -6.20
C LEU A 102 9.37 10.87 -7.09
N ALA A 103 8.17 11.46 -7.05
CA ALA A 103 7.06 11.05 -7.91
C ALA A 103 7.37 11.27 -9.40
N VAL A 104 7.91 12.45 -9.76
CA VAL A 104 8.30 12.75 -11.15
C VAL A 104 9.45 11.84 -11.61
N LYS A 105 10.46 11.63 -10.76
CA LYS A 105 11.55 10.69 -11.05
C LYS A 105 11.02 9.27 -11.27
N SER A 106 10.13 8.79 -10.40
CA SER A 106 9.50 7.48 -10.53
C SER A 106 8.68 7.34 -11.81
N PHE A 107 7.98 8.39 -12.25
CA PHE A 107 7.29 8.39 -13.54
C PHE A 107 8.27 8.19 -14.71
N GLN A 108 9.42 8.86 -14.70
CA GLN A 108 10.46 8.70 -15.71
C GLN A 108 11.04 7.28 -15.73
N GLU A 109 11.38 6.75 -14.55
CA GLU A 109 11.93 5.40 -14.36
C GLU A 109 10.92 4.31 -14.79
N ASN A 110 9.63 4.55 -14.55
CA ASN A 110 8.55 3.66 -15.00
C ASN A 110 8.16 3.82 -16.46
N GLY A 111 8.90 4.62 -17.25
CA GLY A 111 8.75 4.71 -18.69
C GLY A 111 7.61 5.61 -19.18
N VAL A 112 7.18 6.57 -18.36
CA VAL A 112 6.22 7.60 -18.81
C VAL A 112 6.86 8.46 -19.89
N ARG A 113 6.13 8.68 -20.98
CA ARG A 113 6.60 9.47 -22.13
C ARG A 113 7.03 10.88 -21.72
N THR A 114 8.13 11.35 -22.27
CA THR A 114 8.78 12.62 -21.89
C THR A 114 7.86 13.84 -22.03
N CYS A 115 6.94 13.84 -23.00
CA CYS A 115 6.02 14.97 -23.21
C CYS A 115 5.00 15.17 -22.07
N LEU A 116 4.76 14.16 -21.21
CA LEU A 116 3.89 14.28 -20.03
C LEU A 116 4.63 14.81 -18.81
N ILE A 117 5.95 14.67 -18.75
CA ILE A 117 6.74 15.06 -17.57
C ILE A 117 6.56 16.53 -17.17
N PRO A 118 6.62 17.52 -18.10
CA PRO A 118 6.36 18.92 -17.76
C PRO A 118 4.96 19.15 -17.17
N LEU A 119 3.95 18.41 -17.63
CA LEU A 119 2.59 18.53 -17.10
C LEU A 119 2.50 17.94 -15.67
N LEU A 120 3.24 16.88 -15.38
CA LEU A 120 3.32 16.28 -14.06
C LEU A 120 4.10 17.17 -13.08
N ILE A 121 5.16 17.83 -13.54
CA ILE A 121 5.87 18.84 -12.75
C ILE A 121 4.91 19.98 -12.40
N SER A 122 4.23 20.56 -13.39
CA SER A 122 3.27 21.66 -13.18
C SER A 122 2.09 21.28 -12.27
N PHE A 123 1.75 20.00 -12.16
CA PHE A 123 0.72 19.54 -11.21
C PHE A 123 1.15 19.72 -9.75
N PHE A 124 2.44 19.63 -9.46
CA PHE A 124 2.98 19.76 -8.11
C PHE A 124 3.45 21.19 -7.79
N GLU A 125 3.93 21.93 -8.81
CA GLU A 125 4.41 23.29 -8.66
C GLU A 125 3.27 24.28 -8.42
N ASP A 126 3.55 25.33 -7.65
CA ASP A 126 2.66 26.47 -7.40
C ASP A 126 1.23 26.08 -6.96
N SER A 127 1.10 24.90 -6.34
CA SER A 127 -0.18 24.43 -5.86
C SER A 127 -0.62 25.19 -4.62
N GLU A 128 -1.70 25.95 -4.73
CA GLU A 128 -2.32 26.66 -3.61
C GLU A 128 -3.58 25.95 -3.12
N MET A 129 -3.86 26.07 -1.84
CA MET A 129 -5.07 25.55 -1.23
C MET A 129 -5.85 26.62 -0.46
N ILE A 130 -7.17 26.59 -0.61
CA ILE A 130 -8.13 27.33 0.20
C ILE A 130 -9.02 26.32 0.91
N VAL A 131 -9.17 26.43 2.21
CA VAL A 131 -10.07 25.57 2.99
C VAL A 131 -11.44 26.22 3.06
N LYS A 132 -12.48 25.48 2.70
CA LYS A 132 -13.88 25.89 2.87
C LYS A 132 -14.46 25.13 4.07
N TRP A 133 -14.91 25.86 5.06
CA TRP A 133 -15.60 25.32 6.23
C TRP A 133 -16.95 26.03 6.38
N HIS A 134 -18.04 25.29 6.17
CA HIS A 134 -19.39 25.88 6.03
C HIS A 134 -19.41 26.99 4.98
N ASN A 135 -19.69 28.22 5.39
CA ASN A 135 -19.76 29.41 4.52
C ASN A 135 -18.52 30.31 4.60
N VAL A 136 -17.46 29.83 5.29
CA VAL A 136 -16.22 30.58 5.47
C VAL A 136 -15.12 29.99 4.60
N LEU A 137 -14.34 30.85 3.96
CA LEU A 137 -13.13 30.49 3.20
C LEU A 137 -11.91 30.98 3.97
N SER A 138 -10.87 30.16 4.03
CA SER A 138 -9.56 30.60 4.51
C SER A 138 -8.86 31.46 3.46
N GLY A 139 -7.78 32.15 3.87
CA GLY A 139 -6.81 32.67 2.90
C GLY A 139 -6.16 31.56 2.10
N SER A 140 -5.63 31.89 0.90
CA SER A 140 -4.82 30.97 0.11
C SER A 140 -3.50 30.67 0.81
N ARG A 141 -3.05 29.43 0.74
CA ARG A 141 -1.75 28.98 1.21
C ARG A 141 -1.16 28.00 0.23
N GLU A 142 0.15 28.07 0.04
CA GLU A 142 0.87 27.07 -0.73
C GLU A 142 0.71 25.68 -0.11
N LEU A 143 0.63 24.67 -0.95
CA LEU A 143 0.62 23.28 -0.55
C LEU A 143 2.08 22.83 -0.36
N PRO A 144 2.54 22.56 0.87
CA PRO A 144 3.96 22.33 1.16
C PRO A 144 4.49 20.99 0.61
N GLY A 145 3.65 20.22 -0.08
CA GLY A 145 3.95 18.91 -0.63
C GLY A 145 2.72 18.01 -0.60
N GLY A 146 2.90 16.78 -0.99
CA GLY A 146 1.79 15.82 -1.09
C GLY A 146 0.97 16.02 -2.35
N SER A 147 -0.12 15.27 -2.44
CA SER A 147 -1.09 15.40 -3.52
C SER A 147 -2.49 15.62 -2.95
N PRO A 148 -3.30 16.48 -3.60
CA PRO A 148 -4.67 16.72 -3.16
C PRO A 148 -5.50 15.44 -3.16
N GLN A 149 -6.10 15.08 -2.02
CA GLN A 149 -7.02 13.94 -1.95
C GLN A 149 -8.26 14.23 -2.82
N GLY A 150 -8.49 13.38 -3.81
CA GLY A 150 -9.55 13.56 -4.80
C GLY A 150 -9.06 13.95 -6.20
N ALA A 151 -7.76 14.22 -6.36
CA ALA A 151 -7.12 14.35 -7.67
C ALA A 151 -6.79 12.96 -8.23
N SER A 152 -7.11 12.72 -9.50
CA SER A 152 -6.78 11.45 -10.17
C SER A 152 -5.27 11.28 -10.35
N LEU A 153 -4.56 12.35 -10.64
CA LEU A 153 -3.09 12.35 -10.75
C LEU A 153 -2.42 12.01 -9.43
N GLY A 154 -3.02 12.39 -8.28
CA GLY A 154 -2.49 12.04 -6.96
C GLY A 154 -2.39 10.54 -6.73
N ILE A 155 -3.39 9.77 -7.18
CA ILE A 155 -3.35 8.30 -7.08
C ILE A 155 -2.21 7.72 -7.92
N TRP A 156 -2.06 8.18 -9.16
CA TRP A 156 -0.99 7.70 -10.04
C TRP A 156 0.39 8.11 -9.54
N SER A 157 0.52 9.28 -8.92
CA SER A 157 1.76 9.72 -8.29
C SER A 157 2.15 8.80 -7.13
N PHE A 158 1.20 8.45 -6.28
CA PHE A 158 1.41 7.50 -5.20
C PHE A 158 1.80 6.12 -5.73
N LEU A 159 1.04 5.58 -6.69
CA LEU A 159 1.31 4.27 -7.29
C LEU A 159 2.69 4.22 -7.96
N SER A 160 3.09 5.28 -8.67
CA SER A 160 4.40 5.35 -9.31
C SER A 160 5.53 5.45 -8.30
N GLN A 161 5.41 6.30 -7.27
CA GLN A 161 6.42 6.47 -6.22
C GLN A 161 6.62 5.21 -5.39
N THR A 162 5.57 4.39 -5.20
CA THR A 162 5.61 3.17 -4.40
C THR A 162 5.70 1.89 -5.23
N ASN A 163 5.92 2.02 -6.55
CA ASN A 163 5.95 0.88 -7.46
C ASN A 163 7.11 -0.09 -7.20
N ASP A 164 8.26 0.45 -6.77
CA ASP A 164 9.49 -0.29 -6.45
C ASP A 164 9.58 -0.73 -4.99
N ASN A 165 8.45 -0.75 -4.27
CA ASN A 165 8.40 -1.24 -2.90
C ASN A 165 9.01 -2.66 -2.85
N PRO A 166 10.02 -2.90 -1.97
CA PRO A 166 10.81 -4.10 -1.99
C PRO A 166 9.94 -5.36 -1.92
N GLU A 167 10.07 -6.19 -2.93
CA GLU A 167 9.49 -7.53 -2.94
C GLU A 167 10.38 -8.42 -2.09
N ASP A 168 9.79 -8.98 -1.06
CA ASP A 168 10.49 -9.92 -0.23
C ASP A 168 10.35 -11.33 -0.78
N SER A 169 11.42 -12.04 -0.73
CA SER A 169 11.66 -13.42 -1.15
C SER A 169 10.53 -14.11 -1.94
N LYS A 170 10.88 -14.91 -2.92
CA LYS A 170 9.98 -15.68 -3.81
C LYS A 170 8.89 -16.54 -3.13
N SER A 171 8.84 -16.57 -1.80
CA SER A 171 7.88 -17.33 -0.99
C SER A 171 6.73 -16.49 -0.42
N ASP A 172 6.87 -15.16 -0.38
CA ASP A 172 5.85 -14.30 0.19
C ASP A 172 4.97 -13.73 -0.91
N GLU A 173 3.67 -13.73 -0.70
CA GLU A 173 2.74 -13.13 -1.64
C GLU A 173 2.29 -11.76 -1.13
N ILE A 174 2.43 -10.78 -2.00
CA ILE A 174 2.11 -9.39 -1.73
C ILE A 174 0.86 -9.02 -2.51
N TYR A 175 -0.06 -8.38 -1.83
CA TYR A 175 -1.31 -7.86 -2.39
C TYR A 175 -1.42 -6.39 -2.02
N LYS A 176 -1.64 -5.53 -3.03
CA LYS A 176 -1.71 -4.06 -2.85
C LYS A 176 -3.02 -3.51 -3.41
N PHE A 177 -3.63 -2.59 -2.68
CA PHE A 177 -4.78 -1.84 -3.17
C PHE A 177 -4.64 -0.36 -2.78
N VAL A 178 -4.02 0.45 -3.65
CA VAL A 178 -3.53 1.81 -3.42
C VAL A 178 -2.54 1.82 -2.25
N ASP A 179 -2.96 2.30 -1.10
CA ASP A 179 -2.20 2.41 0.14
C ASP A 179 -2.32 1.19 1.05
N ASP A 180 -3.31 0.34 0.87
CA ASP A 180 -3.40 -0.93 1.59
C ASP A 180 -2.43 -1.96 1.00
N LYS A 181 -1.50 -2.46 1.82
CA LYS A 181 -0.57 -3.53 1.47
C LYS A 181 -0.75 -4.70 2.44
N SER A 182 -0.96 -5.89 1.89
CA SER A 182 -1.00 -7.14 2.64
C SER A 182 0.12 -8.07 2.19
N VAL A 183 0.80 -8.67 3.14
CA VAL A 183 1.85 -9.67 2.89
C VAL A 183 1.43 -10.96 3.55
N ILE A 184 1.46 -12.07 2.78
CA ILE A 184 1.13 -13.42 3.25
C ILE A 184 2.43 -14.22 3.37
N GLU A 185 2.72 -14.69 4.57
CA GLU A 185 3.80 -15.61 4.86
C GLU A 185 3.23 -16.98 5.25
N VAL A 186 3.70 -18.03 4.57
CA VAL A 186 3.31 -19.41 4.89
C VAL A 186 4.43 -20.06 5.70
N VAL A 187 4.11 -20.53 6.89
CA VAL A 187 5.05 -21.16 7.82
C VAL A 187 4.69 -22.64 7.98
N ASN A 188 5.63 -23.52 7.63
CA ASN A 188 5.46 -24.95 7.84
C ASN A 188 5.78 -25.30 9.30
N LEU A 189 4.78 -25.75 10.05
CA LEU A 189 4.90 -26.06 11.48
C LEU A 189 5.70 -27.35 11.75
N PHE A 190 5.78 -28.26 10.79
CA PHE A 190 6.54 -29.50 10.93
C PHE A 190 8.05 -29.25 11.01
N SER A 191 8.57 -28.33 10.22
CA SER A 191 9.99 -27.94 10.23
C SER A 191 10.41 -27.29 11.56
N ILE A 192 9.49 -26.66 12.28
CA ILE A 192 9.72 -26.00 13.57
C ILE A 192 9.76 -27.03 14.71
N GLY A 193 8.90 -28.06 14.67
CA GLY A 193 8.83 -29.12 15.69
C GLY A 193 10.03 -30.04 15.69
N MET A 194 10.70 -30.25 14.57
CA MET A 194 11.89 -31.12 14.47
C MET A 194 13.18 -30.49 15.01
N ALA A 195 13.26 -29.18 15.12
CA ALA A 195 14.44 -28.51 15.69
C ALA A 195 14.54 -28.70 17.21
N SER A 196 13.46 -29.06 17.91
CA SER A 196 13.44 -29.16 19.37
C SER A 196 13.46 -30.58 19.94
N HIS A 197 13.24 -31.63 19.13
CA HIS A 197 13.27 -33.01 19.63
C HIS A 197 13.84 -34.00 18.61
N ASN A 198 15.00 -34.62 18.95
CA ASN A 198 15.60 -35.77 18.26
C ASN A 198 14.77 -37.07 18.41
N ASN A 199 13.46 -37.02 18.62
CA ASN A 199 12.63 -38.22 18.75
C ASN A 199 11.52 -38.22 17.68
N LYS A 200 11.56 -39.24 16.84
CA LYS A 200 10.55 -39.64 15.89
C LYS A 200 9.21 -39.95 16.60
N SER A 201 8.37 -38.96 16.76
CA SER A 201 6.96 -39.18 17.11
C SER A 201 6.09 -38.17 16.36
N SER A 202 5.07 -38.71 15.70
CA SER A 202 4.03 -37.97 15.00
C SER A 202 3.50 -36.84 15.85
N VAL A 203 3.40 -35.64 15.28
CA VAL A 203 2.75 -34.48 15.92
C VAL A 203 1.30 -34.88 16.25
N PRO A 204 0.87 -34.78 17.52
CA PRO A 204 -0.52 -35.11 17.87
C PRO A 204 -1.49 -34.17 17.12
N SER A 205 -2.54 -34.74 16.56
CA SER A 205 -3.60 -34.04 15.79
C SER A 205 -4.39 -33.00 16.61
N ASN A 206 -4.11 -32.82 17.90
CA ASN A 206 -4.84 -31.96 18.84
C ASN A 206 -3.93 -31.07 19.68
N ILE A 207 -2.94 -30.40 19.08
CA ILE A 207 -2.20 -29.35 19.79
C ILE A 207 -3.10 -28.10 19.84
N PRO A 208 -3.45 -27.59 21.04
CA PRO A 208 -4.15 -26.32 21.15
C PRO A 208 -3.32 -25.22 20.50
N VAL A 209 -3.94 -24.37 19.68
CA VAL A 209 -3.29 -23.25 18.97
C VAL A 209 -2.51 -22.33 19.93
N SER A 210 -2.96 -22.24 21.21
CA SER A 210 -2.29 -21.50 22.28
C SER A 210 -0.89 -22.00 22.63
N ASN A 211 -0.51 -23.22 22.24
CA ASN A 211 0.77 -23.85 22.58
C ASN A 211 1.73 -23.92 21.38
N ILE A 212 1.35 -23.34 20.24
CA ILE A 212 2.23 -23.26 19.08
C ILE A 212 3.14 -22.04 19.28
N PHE A 213 4.39 -22.27 19.64
CA PHE A 213 5.42 -21.25 19.68
C PHE A 213 6.22 -21.30 18.37
N ILE A 214 6.16 -20.21 17.59
CA ILE A 214 6.99 -20.04 16.40
C ILE A 214 8.16 -19.14 16.79
N PRO A 215 9.40 -19.65 16.82
CA PRO A 215 10.57 -18.81 17.13
C PRO A 215 10.70 -17.68 16.11
N ASN A 216 10.99 -16.46 16.58
CA ASN A 216 11.11 -15.26 15.72
C ASN A 216 12.13 -15.42 14.60
N GLU A 217 13.19 -16.22 14.83
CA GLU A 217 14.22 -16.53 13.82
C GLU A 217 13.68 -17.30 12.59
N ASN A 218 12.53 -17.97 12.72
CA ASN A 218 11.88 -18.69 11.64
C ASN A 218 10.82 -17.84 10.90
N LEU A 219 10.58 -16.61 11.36
CA LEU A 219 9.63 -15.67 10.76
C LEU A 219 10.37 -14.66 9.89
N LYS A 220 9.99 -14.60 8.63
CA LYS A 220 10.49 -13.56 7.72
C LYS A 220 9.82 -12.22 7.97
N THR A 221 8.69 -12.20 8.68
CA THR A 221 7.88 -11.01 8.94
C THR A 221 8.70 -9.86 9.50
N GLN A 222 9.60 -10.11 10.49
CA GLN A 222 10.42 -9.04 11.05
C GLN A 222 11.42 -8.49 10.02
N ALA A 223 12.10 -9.37 9.28
CA ALA A 223 13.02 -8.94 8.22
C ALA A 223 12.30 -8.17 7.12
N ASN A 224 11.07 -8.53 6.81
CA ASN A 224 10.23 -7.83 5.86
C ASN A 224 9.83 -6.45 6.37
N ILE A 225 9.45 -6.33 7.65
CA ILE A 225 9.16 -5.05 8.30
C ILE A 225 10.40 -4.14 8.23
N ASP A 226 11.58 -4.66 8.59
CA ASP A 226 12.83 -3.89 8.59
C ASP A 226 13.20 -3.38 7.20
N LYS A 227 13.00 -4.19 6.14
CA LYS A 227 13.23 -3.79 4.76
C LYS A 227 12.25 -2.71 4.29
N VAL A 228 10.95 -2.88 4.62
CA VAL A 228 9.94 -1.89 4.29
C VAL A 228 10.21 -0.59 5.04
N ASP A 229 10.61 -0.65 6.31
CA ASP A 229 10.93 0.54 7.11
C ASP A 229 12.09 1.32 6.50
N LYS A 230 13.19 0.65 6.15
CA LYS A 230 14.31 1.28 5.44
C LYS A 230 13.90 1.89 4.10
N TRP A 231 13.09 1.17 3.30
CA TRP A 231 12.58 1.69 2.03
C TRP A 231 11.70 2.93 2.23
N THR A 232 10.93 3.00 3.33
CA THR A 232 10.08 4.17 3.62
C THR A 232 10.88 5.43 3.90
N GLU A 233 12.07 5.31 4.49
CA GLU A 233 12.98 6.45 4.68
C GLU A 233 13.43 7.03 3.34
N ASP A 234 13.87 6.18 2.39
CA ASP A 234 14.30 6.58 1.05
C ASP A 234 13.17 7.24 0.23
N LYS A 235 11.93 6.85 0.49
CA LYS A 235 10.73 7.34 -0.24
C LYS A 235 9.98 8.44 0.49
N HIS A 236 10.50 8.94 1.62
CA HIS A 236 9.84 9.94 2.48
C HIS A 236 8.43 9.49 2.96
N MET A 237 8.19 8.19 2.96
CA MET A 237 6.94 7.58 3.44
C MET A 237 7.04 7.28 4.94
N LYS A 238 5.94 6.85 5.55
CA LYS A 238 5.94 6.43 6.96
C LYS A 238 4.89 5.37 7.21
N ILE A 239 5.29 4.27 7.83
CA ILE A 239 4.36 3.25 8.30
C ILE A 239 3.58 3.78 9.51
N ASN A 240 2.30 3.47 9.56
CA ASN A 240 1.47 3.71 10.71
C ASN A 240 1.53 2.51 11.67
N VAL A 241 2.54 2.48 12.54
CA VAL A 241 2.80 1.37 13.47
C VAL A 241 1.59 1.03 14.35
N LYS A 242 0.73 2.02 14.66
CA LYS A 242 -0.47 1.78 15.50
C LYS A 242 -1.56 0.99 14.77
N LYS A 243 -1.59 1.04 13.44
CA LYS A 243 -2.60 0.38 12.61
C LYS A 243 -2.07 -0.83 11.84
N THR A 244 -0.76 -0.93 11.64
CA THR A 244 -0.12 -2.12 11.05
C THR A 244 -0.33 -3.31 12.00
N LYS A 245 -0.84 -4.42 11.48
CA LYS A 245 -1.22 -5.61 12.22
C LYS A 245 -0.63 -6.85 11.58
#